data_32d44efdd39d5f09251cc6ed46204593
#
_entry.id   32d44efdd39d5f09251cc6ed46204593
#
_cell.length_a   1.000
_cell.length_b   1.000
_cell.length_c   1.000
_cell.angle_alpha   90.00
_cell.angle_beta   90.00
_cell.angle_gamma   90.00
#
_symmetry.space_group_name_H-M   'P 1'
#
loop_
_entity.id
_entity.type
_entity.pdbx_description
1 polymer ?
#
loop_
_entity_poly.entity_id
_entity_poly.type
_entity_poly.pdbx_seq_one_letter_code
_entity_poly.pdbx_strand_id
1 'polypeptide(L)'
;MYLNPGENFSKRYLIFRPIDISWSRRPDEPEVGEMLTHWYAAHHDHWATIAPVPGNYTAYRLVAQLGYVMTVADSAKPTVELEECISKWPGAPDRILIQKGVCEKNDYQHVRRAGFVYTTAQPNTQPLYRCYSDAEHSHFASNDENCNNMGKREALLGYILKD
;
A
#
# COMPACT_ATOMS: atom_id res chain seq x y z
N MET A 1 7.19 -40.39 -66.62
CA MET A 1 6.37 -40.14 -65.39
C MET A 1 6.87 -38.79 -64.83
N TYR A 2 6.18 -37.72 -65.18
CA TYR A 2 6.56 -36.35 -64.78
C TYR A 2 5.75 -35.95 -63.59
N LEU A 3 6.41 -35.56 -62.47
CA LEU A 3 5.81 -34.95 -61.32
C LEU A 3 5.75 -33.46 -61.53
N ASN A 4 4.57 -32.90 -61.40
CA ASN A 4 4.30 -31.44 -61.44
C ASN A 4 4.83 -30.75 -60.18
N PRO A 5 5.65 -29.70 -60.31
CA PRO A 5 5.99 -28.84 -59.20
C PRO A 5 5.07 -27.61 -59.24
N GLY A 6 4.11 -27.53 -58.38
CA GLY A 6 3.21 -26.37 -58.36
C GLY A 6 2.14 -26.37 -57.28
N GLU A 7 2.46 -26.70 -56.03
CA GLU A 7 1.59 -26.36 -54.94
C GLU A 7 2.21 -25.24 -54.10
N ASN A 8 1.73 -24.05 -54.35
CA ASN A 8 1.97 -22.87 -53.54
C ASN A 8 1.36 -23.08 -52.14
N PHE A 9 2.20 -23.47 -51.20
CA PHE A 9 1.81 -23.37 -49.78
C PHE A 9 1.73 -21.90 -49.42
N SER A 10 0.52 -21.34 -49.51
CA SER A 10 0.16 -20.08 -48.95
C SER A 10 0.39 -20.18 -47.44
N LYS A 11 1.50 -19.61 -46.95
CA LYS A 11 1.74 -19.44 -45.54
C LYS A 11 0.65 -18.51 -44.98
N ARG A 12 -0.40 -19.11 -44.45
CA ARG A 12 -1.36 -18.39 -43.62
C ARG A 12 -0.62 -18.02 -42.33
N TYR A 13 -0.07 -16.82 -42.29
CA TYR A 13 0.33 -16.21 -41.04
C TYR A 13 -0.94 -16.04 -40.20
N LEU A 14 -1.07 -16.84 -39.16
CA LEU A 14 -1.98 -16.57 -38.08
C LEU A 14 -1.48 -15.28 -37.43
N ILE A 15 -2.06 -14.13 -37.85
CA ILE A 15 -1.89 -12.88 -37.15
C ILE A 15 -2.64 -13.07 -35.83
N PHE A 16 -1.92 -13.45 -34.79
CA PHE A 16 -2.39 -13.27 -33.43
C PHE A 16 -2.55 -11.77 -33.25
N ARG A 17 -3.75 -11.25 -33.45
CA ARG A 17 -4.10 -9.96 -32.89
C ARG A 17 -4.01 -10.17 -31.39
N PRO A 18 -3.23 -9.38 -30.65
CA PRO A 18 -3.35 -9.36 -29.20
C PRO A 18 -4.83 -9.10 -28.93
N ILE A 19 -5.46 -10.05 -28.26
CA ILE A 19 -6.79 -9.82 -27.70
C ILE A 19 -6.51 -8.73 -26.68
N ASP A 20 -6.93 -7.52 -26.99
CA ASP A 20 -6.96 -6.42 -26.05
C ASP A 20 -8.00 -6.84 -25.01
N ILE A 21 -7.54 -7.58 -24.00
CA ILE A 21 -8.33 -7.84 -22.82
C ILE A 21 -8.24 -6.53 -22.03
N SER A 22 -8.91 -5.51 -22.53
CA SER A 22 -9.31 -4.39 -21.71
C SER A 22 -10.27 -4.99 -20.69
N TRP A 23 -9.71 -5.37 -19.53
CA TRP A 23 -10.53 -5.58 -18.36
C TRP A 23 -11.20 -4.24 -18.10
N SER A 24 -12.39 -4.06 -18.69
CA SER A 24 -13.22 -2.93 -18.35
C SER A 24 -13.55 -3.09 -16.87
N ARG A 25 -12.81 -2.36 -16.02
CA ARG A 25 -13.18 -2.18 -14.62
C ARG A 25 -14.66 -1.84 -14.58
N ARG A 26 -15.38 -2.48 -13.71
CA ARG A 26 -16.73 -2.01 -13.40
C ARG A 26 -16.57 -0.57 -12.90
N PRO A 27 -17.41 0.37 -13.35
CA PRO A 27 -17.33 1.78 -12.96
C PRO A 27 -17.40 2.02 -11.45
N ASP A 28 -17.82 1.02 -10.69
CA ASP A 28 -18.02 0.98 -9.24
C ASP A 28 -16.89 0.27 -8.47
N GLU A 29 -15.89 -0.27 -9.16
CA GLU A 29 -14.71 -0.85 -8.49
C GLU A 29 -13.70 0.25 -8.15
N PRO A 30 -13.34 0.40 -6.85
CA PRO A 30 -12.32 1.38 -6.46
C PRO A 30 -11.01 1.10 -7.18
N GLU A 31 -10.32 2.16 -7.56
CA GLU A 31 -9.02 2.01 -8.18
C GLU A 31 -8.06 1.36 -7.17
N VAL A 32 -7.73 0.07 -7.41
CA VAL A 32 -6.76 -0.65 -6.59
C VAL A 32 -5.46 0.13 -6.64
N GLY A 33 -5.07 0.64 -5.50
CA GLY A 33 -3.96 1.54 -5.37
C GLY A 33 -2.64 0.81 -5.13
N GLU A 34 -1.86 1.36 -4.26
CA GLU A 34 -0.51 0.92 -3.97
C GLU A 34 -0.50 0.06 -2.70
N MET A 35 0.36 -0.97 -2.70
CA MET A 35 0.57 -1.83 -1.54
C MET A 35 1.21 -1.03 -0.41
N LEU A 36 0.52 -0.96 0.72
CA LEU A 36 1.09 -0.45 1.96
C LEU A 36 1.88 -1.56 2.66
N THR A 37 3.15 -1.30 2.90
CA THR A 37 4.07 -2.26 3.53
C THR A 37 4.60 -1.72 4.85
N HIS A 38 4.85 -2.62 5.80
CA HIS A 38 5.51 -2.31 7.07
C HIS A 38 6.93 -2.86 7.07
N TRP A 39 7.88 -1.97 7.30
CA TRP A 39 9.31 -2.24 7.41
C TRP A 39 9.81 -1.95 8.81
N TYR A 40 10.85 -2.67 9.23
CA TYR A 40 11.50 -2.49 10.52
C TYR A 40 13.02 -2.48 10.39
N ALA A 41 13.66 -1.55 11.09
CA ALA A 41 15.10 -1.47 11.23
C ALA A 41 15.55 -1.73 12.67
N ALA A 42 16.67 -2.41 12.85
CA ALA A 42 17.20 -2.80 14.15
C ALA A 42 17.59 -1.61 15.06
N HIS A 43 17.59 -0.39 14.55
CA HIS A 43 17.73 0.83 15.35
C HIS A 43 16.39 1.36 15.88
N HIS A 44 15.40 0.47 15.98
CA HIS A 44 14.08 0.74 16.55
C HIS A 44 13.20 1.71 15.73
N ASP A 45 13.33 1.70 14.40
CA ASP A 45 12.47 2.48 13.52
C ASP A 45 11.52 1.56 12.72
N HIS A 46 10.25 1.89 12.76
CA HIS A 46 9.21 1.26 11.97
C HIS A 46 8.79 2.20 10.85
N TRP A 47 8.56 1.66 9.67
CA TRP A 47 8.15 2.44 8.51
C TRP A 47 7.01 1.78 7.76
N ALA A 48 5.82 2.37 7.85
CA ALA A 48 4.68 2.00 7.00
C ALA A 48 4.68 2.91 5.76
N THR A 49 4.85 2.34 4.57
CA THR A 49 5.01 3.11 3.33
C THR A 49 4.45 2.40 2.12
N ILE A 50 4.03 3.17 1.12
CA ILE A 50 3.69 2.72 -0.24
C ILE A 50 4.90 2.75 -1.17
N ALA A 51 5.96 3.46 -0.79
CA ALA A 51 7.15 3.56 -1.63
C ALA A 51 8.02 2.31 -1.50
N PRO A 52 8.74 1.92 -2.56
CA PRO A 52 9.81 0.97 -2.42
C PRO A 52 10.87 1.54 -1.48
N VAL A 53 11.25 0.77 -0.46
CA VAL A 53 12.36 1.16 0.41
C VAL A 53 13.64 1.16 -0.41
N PRO A 54 14.36 2.29 -0.50
CA PRO A 54 15.55 2.36 -1.34
C PRO A 54 16.60 1.33 -0.93
N GLY A 55 17.31 0.75 -1.90
CA GLY A 55 18.32 -0.29 -1.65
C GLY A 55 19.50 0.14 -0.76
N ASN A 56 19.70 1.45 -0.56
CA ASN A 56 20.67 1.97 0.41
C ASN A 56 20.16 1.93 1.87
N TYR A 57 18.87 1.66 2.09
CA TYR A 57 18.29 1.41 3.42
C TYR A 57 18.40 -0.08 3.80
N THR A 58 19.58 -0.65 3.73
CA THR A 58 19.84 -2.08 3.98
C THR A 58 19.52 -2.54 5.39
N ALA A 59 19.36 -1.60 6.34
CA ALA A 59 18.94 -1.90 7.70
C ALA A 59 17.46 -2.29 7.82
N TYR A 60 16.61 -1.89 6.84
CA TYR A 60 15.20 -2.19 6.85
C TYR A 60 14.91 -3.56 6.26
N ARG A 61 14.04 -4.30 6.91
CA ARG A 61 13.48 -5.56 6.42
C ARG A 61 11.95 -5.49 6.42
N LEU A 62 11.34 -6.11 5.45
CA LEU A 62 9.90 -6.23 5.35
C LEU A 62 9.36 -7.06 6.52
N VAL A 63 8.38 -6.50 7.22
CA VAL A 63 7.66 -7.17 8.32
C VAL A 63 6.32 -7.69 7.84
N ALA A 64 5.54 -6.86 7.13
CA ALA A 64 4.21 -7.22 6.69
C ALA A 64 3.79 -6.43 5.44
N GLN A 65 2.92 -7.04 4.65
CA GLN A 65 2.07 -6.38 3.66
C GLN A 65 0.73 -6.11 4.33
N LEU A 66 0.36 -4.83 4.43
CA LEU A 66 -0.81 -4.41 5.20
C LEU A 66 -2.08 -4.34 4.37
N GLY A 67 -1.97 -4.40 3.04
CA GLY A 67 -3.07 -4.28 2.09
C GLY A 67 -2.88 -3.09 1.14
N TYR A 68 -3.89 -2.84 0.31
CA TYR A 68 -3.83 -1.78 -0.70
C TYR A 68 -4.58 -0.52 -0.25
N VAL A 69 -3.92 0.63 -0.35
CA VAL A 69 -4.56 1.94 -0.27
C VAL A 69 -5.08 2.34 -1.64
N MET A 70 -6.15 3.09 -1.71
CA MET A 70 -6.67 3.63 -2.95
C MET A 70 -5.89 4.89 -3.35
N THR A 71 -5.63 5.07 -4.63
CA THR A 71 -4.99 6.29 -5.15
C THR A 71 -5.93 7.48 -5.22
N VAL A 72 -7.22 7.19 -5.33
CA VAL A 72 -8.32 8.17 -5.42
C VAL A 72 -9.38 7.81 -4.38
N ALA A 73 -10.03 8.83 -3.81
CA ALA A 73 -11.16 8.62 -2.91
C ALA A 73 -12.32 7.92 -3.63
N ASP A 74 -12.96 6.98 -2.98
CA ASP A 74 -14.21 6.40 -3.48
C ASP A 74 -15.31 7.45 -3.41
N SER A 75 -15.92 7.77 -4.54
CA SER A 75 -16.98 8.77 -4.61
C SER A 75 -18.31 8.29 -4.03
N ALA A 76 -18.49 6.98 -3.90
CA ALA A 76 -19.72 6.34 -3.42
C ALA A 76 -19.69 6.01 -1.92
N LYS A 77 -18.51 5.97 -1.30
CA LYS A 77 -18.34 5.55 0.09
C LYS A 77 -17.38 6.47 0.84
N PRO A 78 -17.63 6.71 2.14
CA PRO A 78 -16.77 7.56 2.94
C PRO A 78 -15.34 7.01 3.02
N THR A 79 -14.36 7.85 2.70
CA THR A 79 -12.94 7.56 2.78
C THR A 79 -12.20 8.63 3.56
N VAL A 80 -11.03 8.29 4.05
CA VAL A 80 -10.08 9.23 4.65
C VAL A 80 -8.73 9.08 4.00
N GLU A 81 -8.07 10.21 3.74
CA GLU A 81 -6.71 10.25 3.22
C GLU A 81 -5.71 10.05 4.36
N LEU A 82 -4.72 9.17 4.14
CA LEU A 82 -3.60 8.95 5.03
C LEU A 82 -2.33 9.60 4.48
N GLU A 83 -1.48 10.04 5.39
CA GLU A 83 -0.16 10.60 5.08
C GLU A 83 0.92 9.96 5.94
N GLU A 84 2.11 9.84 5.36
CA GLU A 84 3.33 9.46 6.06
C GLU A 84 3.99 10.71 6.61
N CYS A 85 4.37 10.66 7.88
CA CYS A 85 5.05 11.74 8.56
C CYS A 85 6.29 11.23 9.29
N ILE A 86 7.23 12.12 9.54
CA ILE A 86 8.46 11.84 10.30
C ILE A 86 8.62 12.88 11.41
N SER A 87 9.11 12.47 12.56
CA SER A 87 9.35 13.35 13.69
C SER A 87 10.33 14.49 13.36
N LYS A 88 10.07 15.69 13.93
CA LYS A 88 10.95 16.87 13.78
C LYS A 88 12.06 16.94 14.81
N TRP A 89 11.96 16.16 15.90
CA TRP A 89 12.97 16.19 16.96
C TRP A 89 14.24 15.45 16.56
N PRO A 90 15.40 15.90 17.08
CA PRO A 90 16.67 15.25 16.82
C PRO A 90 16.74 13.87 17.49
N GLY A 91 17.41 12.94 16.86
CA GLY A 91 17.59 11.58 17.36
C GLY A 91 17.13 10.52 16.35
N ALA A 92 16.69 9.38 16.85
CA ALA A 92 16.13 8.34 16.00
C ALA A 92 14.83 8.84 15.38
N PRO A 93 14.65 8.74 14.06
CA PRO A 93 13.43 9.16 13.41
C PRO A 93 12.28 8.28 13.87
N ASP A 94 11.16 8.90 14.21
CA ASP A 94 9.89 8.20 14.41
C ASP A 94 8.99 8.49 13.22
N ARG A 95 8.59 7.45 12.51
CA ARG A 95 7.75 7.51 11.33
C ARG A 95 6.34 7.10 11.69
N ILE A 96 5.38 7.93 11.31
CA ILE A 96 3.99 7.70 11.65
C ILE A 96 3.11 7.72 10.40
N LEU A 97 2.17 6.79 10.33
CA LEU A 97 1.07 6.84 9.39
C LEU A 97 -0.14 7.43 10.10
N ILE A 98 -0.71 8.49 9.54
CA ILE A 98 -1.75 9.27 10.21
C ILE A 98 -2.75 9.83 9.19
N GLN A 99 -3.92 10.24 9.67
CA GLN A 99 -4.89 10.94 8.83
C GLN A 99 -4.37 12.30 8.40
N LYS A 100 -4.66 12.70 7.18
CA LYS A 100 -4.23 13.97 6.58
C LYS A 100 -4.57 15.17 7.45
N GLY A 101 -3.63 16.11 7.52
CA GLY A 101 -3.78 17.39 8.25
C GLY A 101 -3.52 17.28 9.75
N VAL A 102 -3.09 16.12 10.24
CA VAL A 102 -2.76 15.91 11.66
C VAL A 102 -1.25 15.95 11.93
N CYS A 103 -0.44 15.66 10.92
CA CYS A 103 1.00 15.56 10.96
C CYS A 103 1.66 16.79 11.60
N GLU A 104 1.40 17.97 11.05
CA GLU A 104 2.05 19.22 11.49
C GLU A 104 1.65 19.68 12.89
N LYS A 105 0.48 19.25 13.37
CA LYS A 105 -0.05 19.60 14.69
C LYS A 105 0.62 18.83 15.83
N ASN A 106 1.38 17.77 15.50
CA ASN A 106 1.96 16.83 16.45
C ASN A 106 3.49 16.76 16.37
N ASP A 107 4.15 17.86 16.00
CA ASP A 107 5.62 17.93 15.85
C ASP A 107 6.21 16.96 14.83
N TYR A 108 5.39 16.56 13.85
CA TYR A 108 5.82 15.77 12.69
C TYR A 108 5.88 16.62 11.44
N GLN A 109 6.74 16.21 10.53
CA GLN A 109 6.84 16.75 9.18
C GLN A 109 6.20 15.77 8.19
N HIS A 110 5.36 16.31 7.31
CA HIS A 110 4.80 15.56 6.19
C HIS A 110 5.92 15.05 5.27
N VAL A 111 5.86 13.77 4.92
CA VAL A 111 6.78 13.12 3.98
C VAL A 111 6.10 12.93 2.63
N ARG A 112 4.96 12.25 2.65
CA ARG A 112 4.16 12.01 1.44
C ARG A 112 2.72 11.63 1.77
N ARG A 113 1.88 11.69 0.77
CA ARG A 113 0.56 11.07 0.78
C ARG A 113 0.73 9.55 0.71
N ALA A 114 0.01 8.82 1.55
CA ALA A 114 -0.03 7.36 1.50
C ALA A 114 -1.18 6.85 0.62
N GLY A 115 -2.32 7.52 0.61
CA GLY A 115 -3.50 7.12 -0.15
C GLY A 115 -4.78 7.19 0.67
N PHE A 116 -5.85 6.58 0.18
CA PHE A 116 -7.15 6.56 0.85
C PHE A 116 -7.49 5.18 1.40
N VAL A 117 -8.17 5.17 2.54
CA VAL A 117 -8.81 3.99 3.14
C VAL A 117 -10.27 4.31 3.45
N TYR A 118 -11.11 3.29 3.61
CA TYR A 118 -12.49 3.50 4.02
C TYR A 118 -12.59 3.86 5.49
N THR A 119 -13.57 4.68 5.86
CA THR A 119 -13.86 5.01 7.27
C THR A 119 -14.68 3.93 7.97
N THR A 120 -15.34 3.07 7.21
CA THR A 120 -16.14 1.94 7.69
C THR A 120 -15.78 0.67 6.94
N ALA A 121 -15.94 -0.48 7.58
CA ALA A 121 -15.70 -1.78 6.96
C ALA A 121 -16.51 -1.96 5.67
N GLN A 122 -15.84 -2.40 4.61
CA GLN A 122 -16.42 -2.74 3.33
C GLN A 122 -16.13 -4.20 3.00
N PRO A 123 -16.85 -4.82 2.04
CA PRO A 123 -16.44 -6.11 1.51
C PRO A 123 -14.97 -6.06 1.06
N ASN A 124 -14.24 -7.15 1.31
CA ASN A 124 -12.82 -7.28 0.98
C ASN A 124 -11.90 -6.23 1.62
N THR A 125 -12.24 -5.75 2.81
CA THR A 125 -11.37 -4.87 3.61
C THR A 125 -10.98 -5.49 4.94
N GLN A 126 -9.94 -4.95 5.55
CA GLN A 126 -9.48 -5.28 6.89
C GLN A 126 -9.11 -4.00 7.64
N PRO A 127 -9.18 -3.99 8.97
CA PRO A 127 -8.81 -2.81 9.73
C PRO A 127 -7.32 -2.50 9.58
N LEU A 128 -6.99 -1.22 9.70
CA LEU A 128 -5.63 -0.71 9.76
C LEU A 128 -5.51 0.16 11.00
N TYR A 129 -4.63 -0.22 11.90
CA TYR A 129 -4.41 0.46 13.18
C TYR A 129 -3.08 1.18 13.20
N ARG A 130 -3.03 2.30 13.91
CA ARG A 130 -1.79 2.90 14.38
C ARG A 130 -1.51 2.36 15.77
N CYS A 131 -0.28 1.92 15.96
CA CYS A 131 0.24 1.34 17.18
C CYS A 131 1.48 2.10 17.63
N TYR A 132 1.78 2.03 18.94
CA TYR A 132 3.00 2.59 19.52
C TYR A 132 3.69 1.56 20.41
N SER A 133 5.00 1.38 20.22
CA SER A 133 5.85 0.55 21.04
C SER A 133 6.55 1.39 22.09
N ASP A 134 6.21 1.22 23.36
CA ASP A 134 6.89 1.88 24.49
C ASP A 134 8.35 1.44 24.59
N ALA A 135 8.65 0.17 24.23
CA ALA A 135 10.00 -0.37 24.32
C ALA A 135 10.95 0.20 23.25
N GLU A 136 10.40 0.55 22.09
CA GLU A 136 11.16 1.01 20.94
C GLU A 136 10.99 2.51 20.70
N HIS A 137 10.08 3.17 21.42
CA HIS A 137 9.71 4.57 21.25
C HIS A 137 9.36 4.92 19.80
N SER A 138 8.64 4.03 19.13
CA SER A 138 8.34 4.12 17.70
C SER A 138 6.90 3.74 17.39
N HIS A 139 6.31 4.45 16.42
CA HIS A 139 4.99 4.12 15.89
C HIS A 139 5.10 3.12 14.77
N PHE A 140 4.05 2.28 14.62
CA PHE A 140 3.93 1.36 13.51
C PHE A 140 2.47 1.16 13.10
N ALA A 141 2.26 0.54 11.94
CA ALA A 141 0.94 0.17 11.47
C ALA A 141 0.74 -1.35 11.54
N SER A 142 -0.48 -1.78 11.86
CA SER A 142 -0.85 -3.18 11.99
C SER A 142 -2.30 -3.42 11.55
N ASN A 143 -2.59 -4.61 11.05
CA ASN A 143 -3.97 -5.09 10.84
C ASN A 143 -4.54 -5.79 12.09
N ASP A 144 -3.72 -6.08 13.07
CA ASP A 144 -4.11 -6.69 14.34
C ASP A 144 -4.44 -5.61 15.38
N GLU A 145 -5.63 -5.68 15.97
CA GLU A 145 -6.07 -4.72 17.00
C GLU A 145 -5.22 -4.78 18.28
N ASN A 146 -4.54 -5.89 18.52
CA ASN A 146 -3.59 -6.05 19.62
C ASN A 146 -2.16 -5.63 19.23
N CYS A 147 -1.99 -4.99 18.06
CA CYS A 147 -0.70 -4.50 17.60
C CYS A 147 0.38 -5.60 17.55
N ASN A 148 -0.01 -6.83 17.17
CA ASN A 148 0.87 -8.03 17.16
C ASN A 148 1.58 -8.29 18.50
N ASN A 149 1.02 -7.82 19.61
CA ASN A 149 1.62 -7.83 20.95
C ASN A 149 2.98 -7.09 21.07
N MET A 150 3.26 -6.19 20.11
CA MET A 150 4.50 -5.38 20.11
C MET A 150 4.29 -3.97 20.66
N GLY A 151 3.06 -3.57 20.91
CA GLY A 151 2.75 -2.22 21.36
C GLY A 151 1.30 -2.03 21.75
N LYS A 152 0.91 -0.78 21.89
CA LYS A 152 -0.46 -0.36 22.24
C LYS A 152 -1.14 0.24 21.01
N ARG A 153 -2.39 -0.12 20.78
CA ARG A 153 -3.23 0.52 19.80
C ARG A 153 -3.56 1.96 20.22
N GLU A 154 -3.27 2.90 19.36
CA GLU A 154 -3.61 4.30 19.56
C GLU A 154 -4.85 4.73 18.79
N ALA A 155 -4.99 4.27 17.54
CA ALA A 155 -6.09 4.66 16.68
C ALA A 155 -6.44 3.59 15.64
N LEU A 156 -7.70 3.56 15.22
CA LEU A 156 -8.13 2.96 13.97
C LEU A 156 -7.93 4.01 12.87
N LEU A 157 -7.05 3.75 11.90
CA LEU A 157 -6.80 4.62 10.77
C LEU A 157 -7.90 4.51 9.71
N GLY A 158 -8.50 3.34 9.60
CA GLY A 158 -9.56 3.01 8.66
C GLY A 158 -9.55 1.55 8.25
N TYR A 159 -10.14 1.27 7.09
CA TYR A 159 -10.23 -0.08 6.52
C TYR A 159 -9.55 -0.11 5.15
N ILE A 160 -8.50 -0.91 5.06
CA ILE A 160 -7.64 -1.06 3.89
C ILE A 160 -8.11 -2.26 3.05
N LEU A 161 -7.96 -2.19 1.73
CA LEU A 161 -8.29 -3.29 0.83
C LEU A 161 -7.36 -4.49 1.09
N LYS A 162 -7.95 -5.69 1.12
CA LYS A 162 -7.18 -6.96 1.12
C LYS A 162 -6.63 -7.24 -0.29
N ASP A 163 -5.65 -8.15 -0.33
CA ASP A 163 -5.19 -8.79 -1.57
C ASP A 163 -6.33 -9.53 -2.27
#